data_f38d8145b570657345cbdf608baa2457
#
_entry.id   f38d8145b570657345cbdf608baa2457
#
_cell.length_a   1.000
_cell.length_b   1.000
_cell.length_c   1.000
_cell.angle_alpha   90.00
_cell.angle_beta   90.00
_cell.angle_gamma   90.00
#
_symmetry.space_group_name_H-M   'P 1'
#
loop_
_entity.id
_entity.type
_entity.pdbx_description
1 polymer ?
#
loop_
_entity_poly.entity_id
_entity_poly.type
_entity_poly.pdbx_seq_one_letter_code
_entity_poly.pdbx_strand_id
1 'polypeptide(L)'
;MYTGVHMNAYLYQYIIATPILALQIALGILIILIITGRGKKIQQHFSNNGMIYGLVVAIAAMVGSLGFSEFYHFPPCKLCWIQRIFHYPHVILFAVALYYKDTRVWMYSIWLASIGFIVAGYQVLIQFNPTFAESSVCSIVPAAESCSDILTQSYGYLSIPVMSLSLFTTLIILFILQKQKAS
;
A
#
# COMPACT_ATOMS: atom_id res chain seq x y z
N MET A 1 23.78 13.57 -19.67
CA MET A 1 22.47 14.04 -19.23
C MET A 1 21.65 12.97 -18.45
N TYR A 2 22.09 11.70 -18.41
CA TYR A 2 21.41 10.57 -17.72
C TYR A 2 21.62 10.49 -16.20
N THR A 3 22.70 11.02 -15.66
CA THR A 3 23.05 10.92 -14.23
C THR A 3 22.13 11.70 -13.30
N GLY A 4 21.57 12.83 -13.75
CA GLY A 4 20.68 13.65 -12.91
C GLY A 4 19.30 13.06 -12.69
N VAL A 5 18.75 12.34 -13.67
CA VAL A 5 17.41 11.71 -13.56
C VAL A 5 17.43 10.55 -12.57
N HIS A 6 18.49 9.74 -12.58
CA HIS A 6 18.64 8.62 -11.65
C HIS A 6 18.81 9.10 -10.21
N MET A 7 19.57 10.15 -9.96
CA MET A 7 19.76 10.71 -8.61
C MET A 7 18.44 11.24 -8.03
N ASN A 8 17.62 11.92 -8.84
CA ASN A 8 16.31 12.40 -8.43
C ASN A 8 15.32 11.25 -8.16
N ALA A 9 15.39 10.16 -8.92
CA ALA A 9 14.56 8.98 -8.72
C ALA A 9 14.86 8.27 -7.39
N TYR A 10 16.14 8.14 -7.03
CA TYR A 10 16.55 7.60 -5.72
C TYR A 10 16.05 8.49 -4.56
N LEU A 11 16.19 9.81 -4.68
CA LEU A 11 15.71 10.73 -3.67
C LEU A 11 14.18 10.61 -3.46
N TYR A 12 13.43 10.59 -4.57
CA TYR A 12 11.98 10.41 -4.52
C TYR A 12 11.60 9.09 -3.87
N GLN A 13 12.29 8.00 -4.21
CA GLN A 13 12.07 6.70 -3.61
C GLN A 13 12.23 6.75 -2.08
N TYR A 14 13.26 7.40 -1.55
CA TYR A 14 13.45 7.56 -0.10
C TYR A 14 12.40 8.48 0.52
N ILE A 15 11.98 9.53 -0.17
CA ILE A 15 10.89 10.42 0.28
C ILE A 15 9.58 9.63 0.48
N ILE A 16 9.27 8.68 -0.42
CA ILE A 16 8.08 7.82 -0.30
C ILE A 16 8.30 6.69 0.70
N ALA A 17 9.49 6.08 0.74
CA ALA A 17 9.79 4.94 1.59
C ALA A 17 9.84 5.30 3.08
N THR A 18 10.35 6.49 3.43
CA THR A 18 10.50 6.91 4.82
C THR A 18 9.16 6.99 5.58
N PRO A 19 8.11 7.67 5.08
CA PRO A 19 6.81 7.68 5.75
C PRO A 19 6.17 6.29 5.80
N ILE A 20 6.42 5.42 4.82
CA ILE A 20 5.91 4.03 4.85
C ILE A 20 6.63 3.21 5.92
N LEU A 21 7.94 3.38 6.08
CA LEU A 21 8.69 2.76 7.18
C LEU A 21 8.16 3.21 8.54
N ALA A 22 7.93 4.52 8.70
CA ALA A 22 7.33 5.07 9.92
C ALA A 22 5.91 4.49 10.17
N LEU A 23 5.11 4.35 9.11
CA LEU A 23 3.80 3.72 9.17
C LEU A 23 3.88 2.25 9.61
N GLN A 24 4.82 1.46 9.09
CA GLN A 24 5.03 0.07 9.49
C GLN A 24 5.38 -0.05 10.97
N ILE A 25 6.28 0.81 11.47
CA ILE A 25 6.65 0.87 12.89
C ILE A 25 5.43 1.23 13.74
N ALA A 26 4.67 2.25 13.34
CA ALA A 26 3.47 2.70 14.04
C ALA A 26 2.39 1.60 14.09
N LEU A 27 2.19 0.86 12.99
CA LEU A 27 1.29 -0.29 12.94
C LEU A 27 1.74 -1.42 13.86
N GLY A 28 3.04 -1.74 13.88
CA GLY A 28 3.61 -2.73 14.80
C GLY A 28 3.36 -2.35 16.26
N ILE A 29 3.62 -1.10 16.63
CA ILE A 29 3.35 -0.58 17.98
C ILE A 29 1.84 -0.66 18.29
N LEU A 30 0.98 -0.26 17.37
CA LEU A 30 -0.46 -0.30 17.54
C LEU A 30 -0.94 -1.74 17.79
N ILE A 31 -0.47 -2.70 17.02
CA ILE A 31 -0.81 -4.12 17.19
C ILE A 31 -0.37 -4.61 18.58
N ILE A 32 0.84 -4.30 19.02
CA ILE A 32 1.35 -4.66 20.35
C ILE A 32 0.48 -4.05 21.45
N LEU A 33 0.10 -2.76 21.32
CA LEU A 33 -0.76 -2.09 22.29
C LEU A 33 -2.17 -2.69 22.35
N ILE A 34 -2.72 -3.14 21.22
CA ILE A 34 -4.02 -3.82 21.16
C ILE A 34 -3.92 -5.17 21.87
N ILE A 35 -2.91 -5.99 21.57
CA ILE A 35 -2.70 -7.31 22.17
C ILE A 35 -2.49 -7.20 23.69
N THR A 36 -1.76 -6.19 24.16
CA THR A 36 -1.53 -5.96 25.60
C THR A 36 -2.71 -5.29 26.34
N GLY A 37 -3.78 -4.94 25.61
CA GLY A 37 -4.96 -4.28 26.19
C GLY A 37 -4.74 -2.82 26.65
N ARG A 38 -3.54 -2.26 26.41
CA ARG A 38 -3.17 -0.89 26.82
C ARG A 38 -3.55 0.18 25.79
N GLY A 39 -3.96 -0.22 24.60
CA GLY A 39 -4.20 0.67 23.46
C GLY A 39 -5.61 1.24 23.32
N LYS A 40 -6.54 1.07 24.29
CA LYS A 40 -7.96 1.42 24.14
C LYS A 40 -8.21 2.87 23.66
N LYS A 41 -7.51 3.86 24.21
CA LYS A 41 -7.66 5.26 23.79
C LYS A 41 -7.17 5.49 22.35
N ILE A 42 -6.04 4.90 21.99
CA ILE A 42 -5.44 5.00 20.65
C ILE A 42 -6.36 4.30 19.64
N GLN A 43 -6.84 3.10 19.97
CA GLN A 43 -7.79 2.35 19.15
C GLN A 43 -9.08 3.15 18.91
N GLN A 44 -9.63 3.79 19.94
CA GLN A 44 -10.82 4.64 19.83
C GLN A 44 -10.55 5.88 18.95
N HIS A 45 -9.36 6.47 19.05
CA HIS A 45 -8.97 7.59 18.20
C HIS A 45 -8.94 7.20 16.72
N PHE A 46 -8.27 6.09 16.37
CA PHE A 46 -8.24 5.56 15.01
C PHE A 46 -9.61 5.11 14.51
N SER A 47 -10.42 4.52 15.37
CA SER A 47 -11.80 4.15 15.06
C SER A 47 -12.68 5.37 14.77
N ASN A 48 -12.52 6.47 15.49
CA ASN A 48 -13.29 7.70 15.26
C ASN A 48 -12.93 8.41 13.96
N ASN A 49 -11.65 8.40 13.58
CA ASN A 49 -11.12 9.13 12.44
C ASN A 49 -10.73 8.22 11.26
N GLY A 50 -11.14 6.95 11.29
CA GLY A 50 -10.70 5.93 10.33
C GLY A 50 -10.94 6.29 8.87
N MET A 51 -12.06 6.93 8.53
CA MET A 51 -12.35 7.36 7.15
C MET A 51 -11.35 8.42 6.67
N ILE A 52 -10.97 9.36 7.54
CA ILE A 52 -9.96 10.38 7.20
C ILE A 52 -8.60 9.71 6.98
N TYR A 53 -8.20 8.81 7.87
CA TYR A 53 -6.96 8.06 7.70
C TYR A 53 -6.98 7.16 6.46
N GLY A 54 -8.12 6.51 6.18
CA GLY A 54 -8.32 5.72 4.96
C GLY A 54 -8.14 6.57 3.69
N LEU A 55 -8.72 7.77 3.67
CA LEU A 55 -8.56 8.71 2.56
C LEU A 55 -7.10 9.16 2.40
N VAL A 56 -6.44 9.53 3.49
CA VAL A 56 -5.02 9.96 3.46
C VAL A 56 -4.13 8.82 2.93
N VAL A 57 -4.31 7.60 3.41
CA VAL A 57 -3.58 6.42 2.92
C VAL A 57 -3.84 6.18 1.44
N ALA A 58 -5.10 6.27 0.99
CA ALA A 58 -5.47 6.07 -0.41
C ALA A 58 -4.86 7.15 -1.33
N ILE A 59 -4.89 8.41 -0.92
CA ILE A 59 -4.26 9.51 -1.68
C ILE A 59 -2.74 9.33 -1.73
N ALA A 60 -2.10 9.01 -0.61
CA ALA A 60 -0.66 8.78 -0.55
C ALA A 60 -0.23 7.63 -1.46
N ALA A 61 -0.99 6.53 -1.49
CA ALA A 61 -0.76 5.40 -2.40
C ALA A 61 -0.89 5.80 -3.87
N MET A 62 -1.94 6.54 -4.21
CA MET A 62 -2.19 7.00 -5.59
C MET A 62 -1.09 7.95 -6.05
N VAL A 63 -0.78 8.99 -5.27
CA VAL A 63 0.24 9.99 -5.61
C VAL A 63 1.63 9.36 -5.69
N GLY A 64 1.99 8.51 -4.73
CA GLY A 64 3.27 7.79 -4.75
C GLY A 64 3.39 6.89 -5.97
N SER A 65 2.35 6.13 -6.30
CA SER A 65 2.36 5.22 -7.45
C SER A 65 2.40 5.96 -8.79
N LEU A 66 1.64 7.05 -8.94
CA LEU A 66 1.69 7.89 -10.14
C LEU A 66 3.03 8.61 -10.27
N GLY A 67 3.61 9.07 -9.16
CA GLY A 67 4.93 9.70 -9.17
C GLY A 67 6.01 8.79 -9.74
N PHE A 68 6.01 7.50 -9.39
CA PHE A 68 6.96 6.55 -9.97
C PHE A 68 6.77 6.36 -11.47
N SER A 69 5.55 6.28 -11.98
CA SER A 69 5.31 6.03 -13.41
C SER A 69 5.38 7.28 -14.28
N GLU A 70 4.79 8.40 -13.83
CA GLU A 70 4.64 9.60 -14.67
C GLU A 70 5.86 10.53 -14.61
N PHE A 71 6.47 10.68 -13.41
CA PHE A 71 7.62 11.59 -13.27
C PHE A 71 8.96 10.88 -13.48
N TYR A 72 9.07 9.62 -13.02
CA TYR A 72 10.34 8.88 -13.11
C TYR A 72 10.34 7.81 -14.18
N HIS A 73 9.23 7.66 -14.92
CA HIS A 73 9.08 6.75 -16.05
C HIS A 73 9.44 5.29 -15.72
N PHE A 74 9.21 4.85 -14.49
CA PHE A 74 9.29 3.44 -14.15
C PHE A 74 8.06 2.71 -14.71
N PRO A 75 8.24 1.82 -15.71
CA PRO A 75 7.11 1.12 -16.31
C PRO A 75 6.42 0.22 -15.27
N PRO A 76 5.12 0.42 -15.00
CA PRO A 76 4.41 -0.43 -14.05
C PRO A 76 4.17 -1.80 -14.66
N CYS A 77 4.60 -2.86 -13.99
CA CYS A 77 4.33 -4.23 -14.39
C CYS A 77 2.82 -4.57 -14.28
N LYS A 78 2.39 -5.71 -14.83
CA LYS A 78 0.99 -6.12 -14.81
C LYS A 78 0.40 -6.21 -13.39
N LEU A 79 1.15 -6.77 -12.44
CA LEU A 79 0.70 -6.85 -11.05
C LEU A 79 0.59 -5.47 -10.38
N CYS A 80 1.47 -4.53 -10.74
CA CYS A 80 1.37 -3.14 -10.28
C CYS A 80 0.09 -2.47 -10.81
N TRP A 81 -0.32 -2.73 -12.05
CA TRP A 81 -1.58 -2.24 -12.60
C TRP A 81 -2.79 -2.82 -11.85
N ILE A 82 -2.79 -4.11 -11.54
CA ILE A 82 -3.85 -4.75 -10.76
C ILE A 82 -3.93 -4.12 -9.37
N GLN A 83 -2.80 -3.87 -8.70
CA GLN A 83 -2.79 -3.19 -7.39
C GLN A 83 -3.38 -1.78 -7.48
N ARG A 84 -3.11 -1.02 -8.55
CA ARG A 84 -3.71 0.31 -8.80
C ARG A 84 -5.24 0.23 -8.92
N ILE A 85 -5.76 -0.78 -9.63
CA ILE A 85 -7.21 -1.00 -9.76
C ILE A 85 -7.88 -1.17 -8.39
N PHE A 86 -7.20 -1.81 -7.43
CA PHE A 86 -7.73 -1.98 -6.08
C PHE A 86 -7.43 -0.81 -5.15
N HIS A 87 -6.38 -0.02 -5.40
CA HIS A 87 -6.03 1.12 -4.55
C HIS A 87 -6.78 2.41 -4.90
N TYR A 88 -6.84 2.78 -6.17
CA TYR A 88 -7.35 4.09 -6.60
C TYR A 88 -8.83 4.32 -6.29
N PRO A 89 -9.73 3.33 -6.40
CA PRO A 89 -11.13 3.50 -6.02
C PRO A 89 -11.32 3.92 -4.57
N HIS A 90 -10.41 3.56 -3.65
CA HIS A 90 -10.52 3.97 -2.26
C HIS A 90 -10.52 5.49 -2.08
N VAL A 91 -9.82 6.25 -2.92
CA VAL A 91 -9.81 7.72 -2.86
C VAL A 91 -11.23 8.26 -3.05
N ILE A 92 -11.92 7.78 -4.08
CA ILE A 92 -13.30 8.21 -4.37
C ILE A 92 -14.25 7.70 -3.29
N LEU A 93 -14.15 6.43 -2.91
CA LEU A 93 -15.01 5.80 -1.90
C LEU A 93 -14.94 6.54 -0.57
N PHE A 94 -13.73 6.82 -0.05
CA PHE A 94 -13.57 7.52 1.22
C PHE A 94 -13.93 9.00 1.12
N ALA A 95 -13.65 9.69 0.01
CA ALA A 95 -14.02 11.09 -0.19
C ALA A 95 -15.55 11.25 -0.19
N VAL A 96 -16.25 10.41 -0.96
CA VAL A 96 -17.72 10.39 -1.00
C VAL A 96 -18.33 10.01 0.35
N ALA A 97 -17.77 8.99 1.01
CA ALA A 97 -18.23 8.55 2.32
C ALA A 97 -18.07 9.62 3.40
N LEU A 98 -16.98 10.39 3.37
CA LEU A 98 -16.78 11.53 4.28
C LEU A 98 -17.81 12.63 4.04
N TYR A 99 -18.10 12.93 2.77
CA TYR A 99 -19.09 13.95 2.39
C TYR A 99 -20.49 13.58 2.89
N TYR A 100 -20.93 12.33 2.65
CA TYR A 100 -22.25 11.83 3.05
C TYR A 100 -22.30 11.26 4.46
N LYS A 101 -21.18 11.21 5.18
CA LYS A 101 -21.03 10.59 6.52
C LYS A 101 -21.47 9.12 6.52
N ASP A 102 -21.24 8.41 5.41
CA ASP A 102 -21.63 7.00 5.24
C ASP A 102 -20.54 6.07 5.74
N THR A 103 -20.80 5.39 6.85
CA THR A 103 -19.87 4.41 7.43
C THR A 103 -19.89 3.05 6.72
N ARG A 104 -20.84 2.80 5.81
CA ARG A 104 -20.93 1.53 5.07
C ARG A 104 -19.79 1.34 4.06
N VAL A 105 -19.09 2.42 3.71
CA VAL A 105 -17.93 2.38 2.81
C VAL A 105 -16.91 1.30 3.19
N TRP A 106 -16.77 1.01 4.49
CA TRP A 106 -15.85 -0.01 4.96
C TRP A 106 -16.20 -1.42 4.49
N MET A 107 -17.48 -1.72 4.23
CA MET A 107 -17.91 -3.01 3.69
C MET A 107 -17.40 -3.25 2.26
N TYR A 108 -17.30 -2.20 1.45
CA TYR A 108 -16.75 -2.28 0.10
C TYR A 108 -15.22 -2.21 0.11
N SER A 109 -14.68 -1.31 0.93
CA SER A 109 -13.24 -1.09 1.07
C SER A 109 -12.50 -2.36 1.49
N ILE A 110 -13.05 -3.16 2.42
CA ILE A 110 -12.38 -4.37 2.90
C ILE A 110 -12.17 -5.41 1.80
N TRP A 111 -13.12 -5.58 0.89
CA TRP A 111 -12.99 -6.52 -0.22
C TRP A 111 -11.91 -6.07 -1.20
N LEU A 112 -11.92 -4.78 -1.59
CA LEU A 112 -10.89 -4.22 -2.46
C LEU A 112 -9.50 -4.32 -1.81
N ALA A 113 -9.39 -3.94 -0.53
CA ALA A 113 -8.12 -4.00 0.20
C ALA A 113 -7.62 -5.44 0.35
N SER A 114 -8.50 -6.41 0.61
CA SER A 114 -8.11 -7.83 0.76
C SER A 114 -7.60 -8.42 -0.53
N ILE A 115 -8.27 -8.16 -1.67
CA ILE A 115 -7.81 -8.63 -2.97
C ILE A 115 -6.47 -7.97 -3.32
N GLY A 116 -6.37 -6.65 -3.15
CA GLY A 116 -5.12 -5.91 -3.37
C GLY A 116 -3.97 -6.40 -2.49
N PHE A 117 -4.25 -6.74 -1.22
CA PHE A 117 -3.29 -7.34 -0.30
C PHE A 117 -2.77 -8.69 -0.81
N ILE A 118 -3.64 -9.57 -1.30
CA ILE A 118 -3.25 -10.88 -1.86
C ILE A 118 -2.37 -10.68 -3.09
N VAL A 119 -2.74 -9.76 -3.99
CA VAL A 119 -1.95 -9.47 -5.20
C VAL A 119 -0.58 -8.88 -4.86
N ALA A 120 -0.52 -7.93 -3.90
CA ALA A 120 0.73 -7.36 -3.44
C ALA A 120 1.62 -8.40 -2.74
N GLY A 121 1.03 -9.26 -1.89
CA GLY A 121 1.72 -10.36 -1.23
C GLY A 121 2.30 -11.36 -2.24
N TYR A 122 1.54 -11.74 -3.25
CA TYR A 122 2.01 -12.59 -4.34
C TYR A 122 3.20 -11.96 -5.07
N GLN A 123 3.16 -10.66 -5.37
CA GLN A 123 4.28 -9.97 -6.02
C GLN A 123 5.53 -9.91 -5.12
N VAL A 124 5.36 -9.72 -3.81
CA VAL A 124 6.48 -9.79 -2.84
C VAL A 124 7.11 -11.20 -2.86
N LEU A 125 6.29 -12.25 -2.86
CA LEU A 125 6.79 -13.63 -2.94
C LEU A 125 7.60 -13.87 -4.22
N ILE A 126 7.15 -13.39 -5.37
CA ILE A 126 7.88 -13.49 -6.64
C ILE A 126 9.23 -12.75 -6.56
N GLN A 127 9.27 -11.56 -5.96
CA GLN A 127 10.50 -10.78 -5.86
C GLN A 127 11.57 -11.42 -4.99
N PHE A 128 11.17 -12.06 -3.89
CA PHE A 128 12.12 -12.61 -2.93
C PHE A 128 12.38 -14.11 -3.07
N ASN A 129 11.63 -14.80 -3.97
CA ASN A 129 11.79 -16.23 -4.18
C ASN A 129 11.94 -16.56 -5.68
N PRO A 130 13.15 -16.90 -6.15
CA PRO A 130 13.43 -17.20 -7.55
C PRO A 130 12.57 -18.35 -8.13
N THR A 131 12.27 -19.35 -7.32
CA THR A 131 11.48 -20.52 -7.74
C THR A 131 10.04 -20.10 -8.14
N PHE A 132 9.46 -19.16 -7.41
CA PHE A 132 8.15 -18.59 -7.77
C PHE A 132 8.24 -17.63 -8.96
N ALA A 133 9.37 -16.97 -9.17
CA ALA A 133 9.58 -16.06 -10.29
C ALA A 133 9.52 -16.81 -11.64
N GLU A 134 10.19 -17.94 -11.74
CA GLU A 134 10.25 -18.77 -12.97
C GLU A 134 8.88 -19.36 -13.36
N SER A 135 8.06 -19.73 -12.40
CA SER A 135 6.72 -20.29 -12.61
C SER A 135 5.60 -19.24 -12.67
N SER A 136 5.92 -17.96 -12.53
CA SER A 136 4.93 -16.88 -12.44
C SER A 136 4.37 -16.48 -13.81
N VAL A 137 3.15 -15.93 -13.81
CA VAL A 137 2.51 -15.32 -15.00
C VAL A 137 3.38 -14.19 -15.61
N CYS A 138 4.32 -13.67 -14.83
CA CYS A 138 5.23 -12.59 -15.23
C CYS A 138 6.43 -13.08 -16.04
N SER A 139 6.77 -14.38 -16.03
CA SER A 139 7.89 -14.94 -16.79
C SER A 139 7.65 -14.92 -18.33
N ILE A 140 6.40 -14.76 -18.75
CA ILE A 140 5.98 -14.75 -20.17
C ILE A 140 6.13 -13.34 -20.79
N VAL A 141 6.50 -12.33 -20.00
CA VAL A 141 6.54 -10.93 -20.41
C VAL A 141 7.99 -10.47 -20.67
N PRO A 142 8.23 -9.58 -21.65
CA PRO A 142 9.57 -9.02 -21.87
C PRO A 142 10.18 -8.43 -20.60
N ALA A 143 11.49 -8.56 -20.41
CA ALA A 143 12.23 -8.19 -19.20
C ALA A 143 11.98 -6.74 -18.70
N ALA A 144 11.61 -5.83 -19.60
CA ALA A 144 11.28 -4.44 -19.24
C ALA A 144 10.00 -4.29 -18.40
N GLU A 145 9.14 -5.32 -18.35
CA GLU A 145 7.90 -5.33 -17.60
C GLU A 145 7.86 -6.46 -16.56
N SER A 146 8.99 -7.05 -16.23
CA SER A 146 9.10 -8.16 -15.29
C SER A 146 8.65 -7.74 -13.89
N CYS A 147 7.72 -8.52 -13.31
CA CYS A 147 7.26 -8.27 -11.94
C CYS A 147 8.25 -8.75 -10.88
N SER A 148 9.26 -9.53 -11.27
CA SER A 148 10.29 -10.06 -10.39
C SER A 148 11.46 -9.09 -10.20
N ASP A 149 11.64 -8.15 -11.12
CA ASP A 149 12.75 -7.23 -11.06
C ASP A 149 12.57 -6.21 -9.93
N ILE A 150 13.59 -6.10 -9.10
CA ILE A 150 13.63 -5.10 -8.03
C ILE A 150 14.15 -3.79 -8.63
N LEU A 151 13.25 -3.03 -9.28
CA LEU A 151 13.58 -1.74 -9.90
C LEU A 151 14.03 -0.72 -8.85
N THR A 152 13.47 -0.79 -7.64
CA THR A 152 13.75 0.13 -6.54
C THR A 152 13.65 -0.59 -5.21
N GLN A 153 14.66 -0.43 -4.37
CA GLN A 153 14.68 -0.99 -3.02
C GLN A 153 15.29 0.02 -2.04
N SER A 154 14.51 0.43 -1.04
CA SER A 154 14.97 1.28 0.05
C SER A 154 15.14 0.46 1.32
N TYR A 155 16.06 0.87 2.18
CA TYR A 155 16.30 0.23 3.49
C TYR A 155 16.53 -1.29 3.42
N GLY A 156 17.02 -1.81 2.29
CA GLY A 156 17.35 -3.23 2.10
C GLY A 156 16.18 -4.18 1.82
N TYR A 157 14.91 -3.77 2.05
CA TYR A 157 13.74 -4.63 1.83
C TYR A 157 12.51 -3.90 1.28
N LEU A 158 12.45 -2.58 1.39
CA LEU A 158 11.26 -1.78 1.08
C LEU A 158 11.19 -1.52 -0.43
N SER A 159 10.66 -2.48 -1.18
CA SER A 159 10.34 -2.37 -2.61
C SER A 159 8.93 -1.85 -2.83
N ILE A 160 8.59 -1.46 -4.07
CA ILE A 160 7.25 -0.95 -4.41
C ILE A 160 6.12 -1.91 -3.99
N PRO A 161 6.18 -3.24 -4.24
CA PRO A 161 5.17 -4.16 -3.74
C PRO A 161 5.07 -4.25 -2.22
N VAL A 162 6.21 -4.16 -1.50
CA VAL A 162 6.22 -4.14 -0.03
C VAL A 162 5.55 -2.88 0.49
N MET A 163 5.78 -1.73 -0.15
CA MET A 163 5.09 -0.47 0.18
C MET A 163 3.58 -0.61 -0.03
N SER A 164 3.15 -1.15 -1.18
CA SER A 164 1.74 -1.39 -1.49
C SER A 164 1.08 -2.35 -0.50
N LEU A 165 1.77 -3.45 -0.15
CA LEU A 165 1.32 -4.40 0.86
C LEU A 165 1.07 -3.73 2.22
N SER A 166 1.97 -2.84 2.64
CA SER A 166 1.85 -2.08 3.89
C SER A 166 0.62 -1.16 3.88
N LEU A 167 0.33 -0.52 2.75
CA LEU A 167 -0.82 0.37 2.60
C LEU A 167 -2.14 -0.42 2.63
N PHE A 168 -2.24 -1.56 1.94
CA PHE A 168 -3.41 -2.44 2.04
C PHE A 168 -3.60 -2.99 3.45
N THR A 169 -2.51 -3.38 4.14
CA THR A 169 -2.54 -3.82 5.54
C THR A 169 -3.11 -2.72 6.43
N THR A 170 -2.72 -1.47 6.20
CA THR A 170 -3.24 -0.32 6.95
C THR A 170 -4.75 -0.17 6.77
N LEU A 171 -5.27 -0.27 5.54
CA LEU A 171 -6.70 -0.18 5.26
C LEU A 171 -7.48 -1.32 5.95
N ILE A 172 -6.94 -2.53 5.95
CA ILE A 172 -7.56 -3.68 6.63
C ILE A 172 -7.60 -3.47 8.15
N ILE A 173 -6.51 -2.98 8.75
CA ILE A 173 -6.46 -2.68 10.20
C ILE A 173 -7.46 -1.59 10.55
N LEU A 174 -7.53 -0.50 9.78
CA LEU A 174 -8.51 0.57 9.99
C LEU A 174 -9.95 0.04 9.92
N PHE A 175 -10.25 -0.88 9.00
CA PHE A 175 -11.55 -1.54 8.93
C PHE A 175 -11.87 -2.34 10.19
N ILE A 176 -10.93 -3.15 10.67
CA ILE A 176 -11.12 -3.95 11.89
C ILE A 176 -11.43 -3.06 13.09
N LEU A 177 -10.70 -1.94 13.22
CA LEU A 177 -10.90 -0.98 14.30
C LEU A 177 -12.27 -0.28 14.22
N GLN A 178 -12.74 0.03 13.01
CA GLN A 178 -14.06 0.62 12.78
C GLN A 178 -15.18 -0.36 13.11
N LYS A 179 -15.04 -1.63 12.74
CA LYS A 179 -16.05 -2.66 13.04
C LYS A 179 -16.23 -2.88 14.54
N GLN A 180 -15.17 -2.85 15.33
CA GLN A 180 -15.22 -3.00 16.78
C GLN A 180 -15.98 -1.87 17.48
N LYS A 181 -16.08 -0.69 16.87
CA LYS A 181 -16.91 0.41 17.41
C LYS A 181 -18.40 0.21 17.15
N ALA A 182 -18.74 -0.45 16.05
CA ALA A 182 -20.12 -0.64 15.62
C ALA A 182 -20.81 -1.82 16.36
N SER A 183 -20.04 -2.68 17.01
CA SER A 183 -20.49 -3.78 17.85
C SER A 183 -20.55 -3.38 19.31
#